data_afc07b97aacaa754f2de60fc4196e199
#
_entry.id   afc07b97aacaa754f2de60fc4196e199
#
_cell.length_a   1.000
_cell.length_b   1.000
_cell.length_c   1.000
_cell.angle_alpha   90.00
_cell.angle_beta   90.00
_cell.angle_gamma   90.00
#
_symmetry.space_group_name_H-M   'P 1'
#
loop_
_entity.id
_entity.type
_entity.pdbx_description
1 polymer ?
#
loop_
_entity_poly.entity_id
_entity_poly.type
_entity_poly.pdbx_seq_one_letter_code
_entity_poly.pdbx_strand_id
1 'polypeptide(L)'
;MKKTDVLSGRGEIKGARGTAFQNTLSQYGIGYQKFLKEITTRQAHQDGQRLLDALAWGEKLEGIPSPARDAVISNAIGLLVHEANLWTQRQHLKVSCDQQYSPAAWIGSILDEAKGRSGGKVEQHLVGAKLEARHPDIEIPNYPGHAGDVQTGRAGDFTVGSTCYHVTATPGSDVVKKCAANLAARLHPVLLVPRQQAEKARHIAEDCNIADRVTIIAIEDFIALNIIEMSIGQQQQFVSTLADILKRYNRRLESVETDMSLKIEIQ
;
A
#
# COMPACT_ATOMS: atom_id res chain seq x y z
N MET A 1 37.74 -9.52 -7.79
CA MET A 1 36.55 -8.91 -8.45
C MET A 1 37.02 -7.66 -9.19
N LYS A 2 36.91 -7.63 -10.52
CA LYS A 2 37.32 -6.47 -11.30
C LYS A 2 36.22 -5.40 -11.24
N LYS A 3 36.59 -4.12 -11.39
CA LYS A 3 35.66 -2.98 -11.48
C LYS A 3 34.55 -3.24 -12.51
N THR A 4 34.88 -3.88 -13.62
CA THR A 4 33.97 -4.28 -14.71
C THR A 4 32.95 -5.36 -14.29
N ASP A 5 33.17 -6.05 -13.16
CA ASP A 5 32.25 -7.06 -12.68
C ASP A 5 31.07 -6.43 -11.92
N VAL A 6 31.30 -5.26 -11.32
CA VAL A 6 30.30 -4.55 -10.49
C VAL A 6 29.64 -3.40 -11.24
N LEU A 7 30.41 -2.71 -12.10
CA LEU A 7 29.91 -1.50 -12.77
C LEU A 7 29.68 -1.76 -14.26
N SER A 8 28.57 -1.27 -14.79
CA SER A 8 28.32 -1.28 -16.24
C SER A 8 29.14 -0.21 -16.93
N GLY A 9 29.38 -0.35 -18.25
CA GLY A 9 30.06 0.66 -19.06
C GLY A 9 29.40 2.04 -19.06
N ARG A 10 28.16 2.15 -18.55
CA ARG A 10 27.44 3.41 -18.37
C ARG A 10 27.47 3.94 -16.93
N GLY A 11 28.29 3.37 -16.07
CA GLY A 11 28.45 3.83 -14.69
C GLY A 11 27.35 3.38 -13.73
N GLU A 12 26.58 2.38 -14.08
CA GLU A 12 25.53 1.81 -13.21
C GLU A 12 26.04 0.56 -12.53
N ILE A 13 25.54 0.27 -11.31
CA ILE A 13 25.82 -1.00 -10.63
C ILE A 13 25.07 -2.11 -11.37
N LYS A 14 25.82 -3.14 -11.82
CA LYS A 14 25.22 -4.30 -12.48
C LYS A 14 24.26 -5.02 -11.53
N GLY A 15 23.10 -5.39 -12.05
CA GLY A 15 22.09 -6.10 -11.26
C GLY A 15 21.25 -5.23 -10.30
N ALA A 16 21.54 -3.93 -10.19
CA ALA A 16 20.77 -3.04 -9.34
C ALA A 16 19.46 -2.53 -9.97
N ARG A 17 19.13 -3.01 -11.17
CA ARG A 17 17.90 -2.62 -11.91
C ARG A 17 17.15 -3.80 -12.48
N GLY A 18 15.86 -3.59 -12.69
CA GLY A 18 14.98 -4.47 -13.44
C GLY A 18 14.86 -5.88 -12.85
N THR A 19 14.64 -6.84 -13.71
CA THR A 19 14.35 -8.23 -13.34
C THR A 19 15.47 -8.90 -12.53
N ALA A 20 16.74 -8.58 -12.80
CA ALA A 20 17.87 -9.16 -12.06
C ALA A 20 17.87 -8.72 -10.60
N PHE A 21 17.60 -7.43 -10.34
CA PHE A 21 17.46 -6.90 -8.98
C PHE A 21 16.23 -7.49 -8.27
N GLN A 22 15.13 -7.58 -8.99
CA GLN A 22 13.89 -8.20 -8.55
C GLN A 22 14.10 -9.64 -8.08
N ASN A 23 14.76 -10.44 -8.91
CA ASN A 23 15.05 -11.83 -8.59
C ASN A 23 15.96 -11.96 -7.37
N THR A 24 16.98 -11.11 -7.28
CA THR A 24 17.88 -11.10 -6.12
C THR A 24 17.12 -10.78 -4.82
N LEU A 25 16.31 -9.72 -4.81
CA LEU A 25 15.51 -9.35 -3.64
C LEU A 25 14.50 -10.42 -3.24
N SER A 26 13.85 -11.04 -4.23
CA SER A 26 12.87 -12.11 -4.00
C SER A 26 13.48 -13.34 -3.33
N GLN A 27 14.75 -13.68 -3.65
CA GLN A 27 15.48 -14.77 -2.98
C GLN A 27 15.62 -14.56 -1.46
N TYR A 28 15.60 -13.30 -1.03
CA TYR A 28 15.71 -12.91 0.38
C TYR A 28 14.37 -12.52 1.00
N GLY A 29 13.25 -12.84 0.35
CA GLY A 29 11.90 -12.54 0.86
C GLY A 29 11.54 -11.05 0.83
N ILE A 30 12.33 -10.22 0.14
CA ILE A 30 12.03 -8.80 -0.06
C ILE A 30 11.28 -8.68 -1.38
N GLY A 31 9.99 -8.30 -1.33
CA GLY A 31 9.22 -8.01 -2.53
C GLY A 31 9.88 -6.88 -3.34
N TYR A 32 10.10 -7.10 -4.62
CA TYR A 32 10.65 -6.11 -5.55
C TYR A 32 9.96 -4.75 -5.48
N GLN A 33 8.69 -4.79 -5.23
CA GLN A 33 7.84 -3.61 -5.16
C GLN A 33 8.19 -2.67 -3.99
N LYS A 34 8.99 -3.10 -3.01
CA LYS A 34 9.45 -2.26 -1.90
C LYS A 34 10.46 -1.19 -2.31
N PHE A 35 11.06 -1.34 -3.46
CA PHE A 35 12.07 -0.40 -3.97
C PHE A 35 11.51 0.29 -5.21
N LEU A 36 11.01 1.47 -4.99
CA LEU A 36 10.35 2.29 -5.99
C LEU A 36 11.15 2.51 -7.26
N LYS A 37 10.41 2.77 -8.30
CA LYS A 37 10.70 3.09 -9.70
C LYS A 37 11.98 3.85 -10.02
N GLU A 38 12.65 4.49 -9.06
CA GLU A 38 13.62 5.53 -9.33
C GLU A 38 14.86 5.51 -8.43
N ILE A 39 15.38 4.33 -8.12
CA ILE A 39 16.77 4.29 -7.69
C ILE A 39 17.60 4.73 -8.91
N THR A 40 17.80 6.02 -9.03
CA THR A 40 18.75 6.55 -10.00
C THR A 40 20.13 6.23 -9.50
N THR A 41 20.78 5.25 -10.12
CA THR A 41 22.13 4.82 -9.78
C THR A 41 23.21 5.76 -10.31
N ARG A 42 22.84 6.93 -10.86
CA ARG A 42 23.81 7.88 -11.45
C ARG A 42 24.81 8.42 -10.45
N GLN A 43 24.42 8.67 -9.20
CA GLN A 43 25.33 9.05 -8.12
C GLN A 43 25.92 7.86 -7.38
N ALA A 44 25.18 6.74 -7.30
CA ALA A 44 25.61 5.52 -6.63
C ALA A 44 26.87 4.89 -7.24
N HIS A 45 27.21 5.22 -8.49
CA HIS A 45 28.45 4.76 -9.14
C HIS A 45 29.70 5.28 -8.43
N GLN A 46 29.75 6.59 -8.12
CA GLN A 46 30.90 7.17 -7.44
C GLN A 46 31.00 6.68 -5.99
N ASP A 47 29.86 6.57 -5.31
CA ASP A 47 29.81 6.09 -3.93
C ASP A 47 30.11 4.61 -3.85
N GLY A 48 29.62 3.80 -4.80
CA GLY A 48 29.99 2.39 -4.94
C GLY A 48 31.48 2.20 -5.22
N GLN A 49 32.08 3.05 -6.05
CA GLN A 49 33.53 3.01 -6.30
C GLN A 49 34.33 3.37 -5.05
N ARG A 50 33.96 4.47 -4.36
CA ARG A 50 34.59 4.87 -3.11
C ARG A 50 34.51 3.79 -2.04
N LEU A 51 33.35 3.11 -1.94
CA LEU A 51 33.15 2.00 -1.01
C LEU A 51 34.05 0.82 -1.36
N LEU A 52 34.13 0.42 -2.63
CA LEU A 52 35.00 -0.67 -3.08
C LEU A 52 36.48 -0.36 -2.84
N ASP A 53 36.92 0.87 -3.10
CA ASP A 53 38.27 1.34 -2.88
C ASP A 53 38.60 1.37 -1.37
N ALA A 54 37.69 1.91 -0.53
CA ALA A 54 37.86 1.97 0.93
C ALA A 54 37.90 0.59 1.60
N LEU A 55 37.13 -0.38 1.08
CA LEU A 55 37.13 -1.74 1.60
C LEU A 55 38.29 -2.59 1.08
N ALA A 56 39.04 -2.15 0.08
CA ALA A 56 40.03 -2.96 -0.67
C ALA A 56 39.47 -4.38 -1.00
N TRP A 57 38.20 -4.40 -1.43
CA TRP A 57 37.39 -5.63 -1.47
C TRP A 57 37.93 -6.67 -2.41
N GLY A 58 38.50 -6.24 -3.54
CA GLY A 58 39.11 -7.15 -4.53
C GLY A 58 40.22 -7.97 -3.93
N GLU A 59 41.19 -7.29 -3.27
CA GLU A 59 42.36 -7.93 -2.68
C GLU A 59 42.01 -8.88 -1.54
N LYS A 60 41.05 -8.46 -0.68
CA LYS A 60 40.59 -9.29 0.46
C LYS A 60 39.80 -10.53 0.05
N LEU A 61 39.05 -10.46 -1.07
CA LEU A 61 38.19 -11.56 -1.52
C LEU A 61 38.93 -12.55 -2.42
N GLU A 62 39.99 -12.14 -3.12
CA GLU A 62 40.72 -13.04 -4.02
C GLU A 62 41.38 -14.23 -3.30
N GLY A 63 41.77 -14.05 -2.04
CA GLY A 63 42.36 -15.08 -1.20
C GLY A 63 41.35 -16.05 -0.53
N ILE A 64 40.06 -15.80 -0.67
CA ILE A 64 39.02 -16.62 -0.01
C ILE A 64 38.42 -17.62 -1.01
N PRO A 65 38.41 -18.94 -0.70
CA PRO A 65 37.76 -19.95 -1.56
C PRO A 65 36.29 -19.62 -1.81
N SER A 66 35.80 -19.92 -3.04
CA SER A 66 34.45 -19.55 -3.48
C SER A 66 33.32 -19.93 -2.51
N PRO A 67 33.28 -21.15 -1.93
CA PRO A 67 32.20 -21.50 -0.99
C PRO A 67 32.21 -20.65 0.27
N ALA A 68 33.40 -20.32 0.81
CA ALA A 68 33.54 -19.49 2.00
C ALA A 68 33.16 -18.02 1.70
N ARG A 69 33.53 -17.53 0.52
CA ARG A 69 33.16 -16.20 0.04
C ARG A 69 31.66 -16.05 -0.13
N ASP A 70 31.01 -17.05 -0.75
CA ASP A 70 29.58 -17.06 -0.96
C ASP A 70 28.81 -17.10 0.34
N ALA A 71 29.31 -17.83 1.34
CA ALA A 71 28.76 -17.86 2.69
C ALA A 71 28.86 -16.48 3.39
N VAL A 72 30.00 -15.81 3.30
CA VAL A 72 30.19 -14.46 3.86
C VAL A 72 29.26 -13.45 3.19
N ILE A 73 29.15 -13.48 1.87
CA ILE A 73 28.24 -12.62 1.11
C ILE A 73 26.79 -12.87 1.52
N SER A 74 26.39 -14.14 1.60
CA SER A 74 25.04 -14.53 1.99
C SER A 74 24.69 -14.06 3.40
N ASN A 75 25.63 -14.20 4.35
CA ASN A 75 25.45 -13.71 5.73
C ASN A 75 25.35 -12.17 5.78
N ALA A 76 26.19 -11.47 5.04
CA ALA A 76 26.14 -10.01 4.96
C ALA A 76 24.83 -9.50 4.38
N ILE A 77 24.34 -10.14 3.31
CA ILE A 77 23.03 -9.83 2.70
C ILE A 77 21.91 -10.14 3.72
N GLY A 78 21.96 -11.26 4.38
CA GLY A 78 20.99 -11.65 5.42
C GLY A 78 20.88 -10.60 6.53
N LEU A 79 22.01 -10.07 7.00
CA LEU A 79 22.04 -8.99 7.98
C LEU A 79 21.39 -7.70 7.44
N LEU A 80 21.72 -7.30 6.23
CA LEU A 80 21.14 -6.09 5.62
C LEU A 80 19.64 -6.24 5.41
N VAL A 81 19.18 -7.42 4.98
CA VAL A 81 17.76 -7.74 4.83
C VAL A 81 17.03 -7.68 6.17
N HIS A 82 17.66 -8.24 7.22
CA HIS A 82 17.11 -8.18 8.57
C HIS A 82 16.94 -6.74 9.06
N GLU A 83 17.97 -5.90 8.94
CA GLU A 83 17.91 -4.50 9.33
C GLU A 83 16.88 -3.69 8.50
N ALA A 84 16.80 -3.93 7.19
CA ALA A 84 15.80 -3.29 6.34
C ALA A 84 14.37 -3.68 6.75
N ASN A 85 14.14 -4.95 7.10
CA ASN A 85 12.85 -5.40 7.58
C ASN A 85 12.49 -4.79 8.94
N LEU A 86 13.43 -4.75 9.89
CA LEU A 86 13.24 -4.08 11.18
C LEU A 86 12.90 -2.60 11.00
N TRP A 87 13.63 -1.91 10.11
CA TRP A 87 13.34 -0.51 9.81
C TRP A 87 11.94 -0.32 9.23
N THR A 88 11.54 -1.17 8.28
CA THR A 88 10.21 -1.13 7.68
C THR A 88 9.11 -1.38 8.72
N GLN A 89 9.30 -2.34 9.62
CA GLN A 89 8.35 -2.64 10.71
C GLN A 89 8.16 -1.46 11.67
N ARG A 90 9.23 -0.72 11.98
CA ARG A 90 9.14 0.48 12.83
C ARG A 90 8.29 1.59 12.20
N GLN A 91 8.09 1.56 10.89
CA GLN A 91 7.31 2.53 10.13
C GLN A 91 5.85 2.10 9.95
N HIS A 92 5.45 0.90 10.39
CA HIS A 92 4.08 0.45 10.28
C HIS A 92 3.12 1.42 10.96
N LEU A 93 1.95 1.58 10.38
CA LEU A 93 0.84 2.30 11.00
C LEU A 93 0.36 1.53 12.22
N LYS A 94 0.02 2.22 13.28
CA LYS A 94 -0.38 1.61 14.54
C LYS A 94 -1.77 2.07 14.94
N VAL A 95 -2.59 1.15 15.42
CA VAL A 95 -3.91 1.48 15.93
C VAL A 95 -4.06 0.95 17.35
N SER A 96 -4.49 1.80 18.27
CA SER A 96 -4.93 1.43 19.61
C SER A 96 -6.44 1.24 19.60
N CYS A 97 -6.89 0.04 19.97
CA CYS A 97 -8.30 -0.32 20.03
C CYS A 97 -8.85 -0.16 21.47
N ASP A 98 -8.72 1.04 22.02
CA ASP A 98 -9.32 1.34 23.32
C ASP A 98 -10.85 1.28 23.21
N GLN A 99 -11.47 0.45 24.05
CA GLN A 99 -12.92 0.22 24.07
C GLN A 99 -13.74 1.45 24.53
N GLN A 100 -13.10 2.48 25.06
CA GLN A 100 -13.75 3.77 25.34
C GLN A 100 -14.07 4.56 24.07
N TYR A 101 -13.45 4.22 22.96
CA TYR A 101 -13.65 4.86 21.67
C TYR A 101 -14.44 3.95 20.71
N SER A 102 -15.17 4.58 19.82
CA SER A 102 -15.94 3.86 18.79
C SER A 102 -15.02 3.22 17.72
N PRO A 103 -15.45 2.16 17.03
CA PRO A 103 -14.72 1.64 15.88
C PRO A 103 -14.40 2.70 14.82
N ALA A 104 -15.29 3.69 14.63
CA ALA A 104 -15.05 4.80 13.71
C ALA A 104 -13.85 5.67 14.15
N ALA A 105 -13.65 5.86 15.44
CA ALA A 105 -12.49 6.60 15.96
C ALA A 105 -11.18 5.81 15.75
N TRP A 106 -11.21 4.47 15.88
CA TRP A 106 -10.04 3.63 15.57
C TRP A 106 -9.65 3.74 14.09
N ILE A 107 -10.62 3.69 13.19
CA ILE A 107 -10.36 3.87 11.75
C ILE A 107 -9.85 5.29 11.47
N GLY A 108 -10.44 6.31 12.12
CA GLY A 108 -9.97 7.70 12.02
C GLY A 108 -8.50 7.85 12.40
N SER A 109 -8.06 7.22 13.50
CA SER A 109 -6.65 7.26 13.91
C SER A 109 -5.70 6.63 12.89
N ILE A 110 -6.12 5.54 12.23
CA ILE A 110 -5.36 4.92 11.14
C ILE A 110 -5.20 5.90 9.96
N LEU A 111 -6.30 6.53 9.55
CA LEU A 111 -6.30 7.48 8.42
C LEU A 111 -5.47 8.73 8.73
N ASP A 112 -5.53 9.23 9.98
CA ASP A 112 -4.74 10.37 10.42
C ASP A 112 -3.24 10.05 10.44
N GLU A 113 -2.83 8.87 10.90
CA GLU A 113 -1.44 8.43 10.87
C GLU A 113 -0.93 8.18 9.44
N ALA A 114 -1.81 7.76 8.55
CA ALA A 114 -1.50 7.54 7.13
C ALA A 114 -1.42 8.84 6.32
N LYS A 115 -1.90 9.96 6.87
CA LYS A 115 -2.00 11.24 6.17
C LYS A 115 -0.64 11.74 5.69
N GLY A 116 -0.57 12.11 4.41
CA GLY A 116 0.67 12.55 3.77
C GLY A 116 1.64 11.42 3.40
N ARG A 117 1.35 10.16 3.78
CA ARG A 117 2.18 8.99 3.47
C ARG A 117 1.54 8.09 2.41
N SER A 118 0.23 7.89 2.50
CA SER A 118 -0.46 6.83 1.75
C SER A 118 -0.82 7.20 0.32
N GLY A 119 -1.03 8.49 0.03
CA GLY A 119 -1.53 8.95 -1.27
C GLY A 119 -2.88 8.32 -1.67
N GLY A 120 -3.73 7.96 -0.69
CA GLY A 120 -5.02 7.31 -0.90
C GLY A 120 -5.00 5.78 -0.88
N LYS A 121 -3.83 5.16 -0.77
CA LYS A 121 -3.69 3.69 -0.78
C LYS A 121 -4.29 3.02 0.44
N VAL A 122 -4.09 3.62 1.62
CA VAL A 122 -4.63 3.08 2.88
C VAL A 122 -6.15 3.07 2.81
N GLU A 123 -6.75 4.15 2.38
CA GLU A 123 -8.19 4.30 2.19
C GLU A 123 -8.74 3.23 1.23
N GLN A 124 -8.11 3.08 0.07
CA GLN A 124 -8.54 2.11 -0.95
C GLN A 124 -8.45 0.68 -0.41
N HIS A 125 -7.30 0.28 0.16
CA HIS A 125 -7.12 -1.09 0.65
C HIS A 125 -7.96 -1.41 1.87
N LEU A 126 -8.25 -0.44 2.76
CA LEU A 126 -9.17 -0.62 3.89
C LEU A 126 -10.60 -0.87 3.41
N VAL A 127 -11.07 -0.08 2.45
CA VAL A 127 -12.39 -0.29 1.83
C VAL A 127 -12.46 -1.65 1.14
N GLY A 128 -11.43 -2.03 0.36
CA GLY A 128 -11.36 -3.34 -0.27
C GLY A 128 -11.40 -4.49 0.74
N ALA A 129 -10.64 -4.38 1.84
CA ALA A 129 -10.63 -5.38 2.91
C ALA A 129 -11.99 -5.52 3.61
N LYS A 130 -12.66 -4.39 3.83
CA LYS A 130 -14.04 -4.37 4.36
C LYS A 130 -15.03 -5.05 3.42
N LEU A 131 -14.94 -4.78 2.12
CA LEU A 131 -15.80 -5.42 1.12
C LEU A 131 -15.55 -6.94 1.06
N GLU A 132 -14.31 -7.40 1.08
CA GLU A 132 -13.97 -8.84 1.17
C GLU A 132 -14.51 -9.49 2.45
N ALA A 133 -14.44 -8.78 3.59
CA ALA A 133 -14.96 -9.30 4.85
C ALA A 133 -16.49 -9.44 4.81
N ARG A 134 -17.19 -8.48 4.18
CA ARG A 134 -18.64 -8.46 4.09
C ARG A 134 -19.20 -9.44 3.05
N HIS A 135 -18.44 -9.66 1.98
CA HIS A 135 -18.88 -10.46 0.82
C HIS A 135 -17.85 -11.57 0.53
N PRO A 136 -17.76 -12.61 1.39
CA PRO A 136 -16.74 -13.65 1.26
C PRO A 136 -16.87 -14.47 -0.04
N ASP A 137 -18.06 -14.51 -0.62
CA ASP A 137 -18.35 -15.26 -1.85
C ASP A 137 -18.18 -14.41 -3.13
N ILE A 138 -17.78 -13.14 -2.99
CA ILE A 138 -17.57 -12.23 -4.11
C ILE A 138 -16.08 -11.90 -4.19
N GLU A 139 -15.49 -12.09 -5.38
CA GLU A 139 -14.14 -11.64 -5.63
C GLU A 139 -14.08 -10.11 -5.68
N ILE A 140 -13.37 -9.50 -4.73
CA ILE A 140 -13.13 -8.07 -4.69
C ILE A 140 -11.77 -7.77 -5.33
N PRO A 141 -11.73 -7.13 -6.50
CA PRO A 141 -10.48 -6.85 -7.22
C PRO A 141 -9.45 -6.13 -6.34
N ASN A 142 -8.17 -6.42 -6.55
CA ASN A 142 -7.08 -5.77 -5.83
C ASN A 142 -6.09 -5.15 -6.82
N TYR A 143 -6.08 -3.84 -6.90
CA TYR A 143 -5.24 -3.06 -7.78
C TYR A 143 -4.34 -2.12 -6.98
N PRO A 144 -3.15 -1.76 -7.50
CA PRO A 144 -2.33 -0.72 -6.90
C PRO A 144 -3.09 0.61 -6.82
N GLY A 145 -2.92 1.37 -5.72
CA GLY A 145 -3.66 2.60 -5.47
C GLY A 145 -3.42 3.74 -6.47
N HIS A 146 -2.43 3.60 -7.35
CA HIS A 146 -2.17 4.56 -8.44
C HIS A 146 -2.63 4.05 -9.82
N ALA A 147 -3.25 2.88 -9.91
CA ALA A 147 -3.78 2.36 -11.17
C ALA A 147 -5.01 3.18 -11.59
N GLY A 148 -4.86 4.01 -12.61
CA GLY A 148 -5.94 4.88 -13.09
C GLY A 148 -7.10 4.08 -13.69
N ASP A 149 -8.34 4.44 -13.35
CA ASP A 149 -9.55 3.76 -13.81
C ASP A 149 -9.70 3.80 -15.33
N VAL A 150 -9.25 4.92 -15.95
CA VAL A 150 -9.31 5.12 -17.42
C VAL A 150 -8.44 4.09 -18.16
N GLN A 151 -7.29 3.73 -17.60
CA GLN A 151 -6.39 2.75 -18.22
C GLN A 151 -6.89 1.30 -18.06
N THR A 152 -7.76 1.06 -17.09
CA THR A 152 -8.28 -0.27 -16.75
C THR A 152 -9.74 -0.48 -17.16
N GLY A 153 -10.40 0.55 -17.71
CA GLY A 153 -11.81 0.47 -18.13
C GLY A 153 -12.80 0.23 -17.00
N ARG A 154 -12.42 0.53 -15.73
CA ARG A 154 -13.23 0.28 -14.54
C ARG A 154 -14.26 1.37 -14.30
N ALA A 155 -15.42 0.98 -13.80
CA ALA A 155 -16.47 1.90 -13.38
C ALA A 155 -16.16 2.63 -12.07
N GLY A 156 -15.27 2.08 -11.24
CA GLY A 156 -14.82 2.62 -9.96
C GLY A 156 -13.67 1.79 -9.37
N ASP A 157 -13.22 2.11 -8.17
CA ASP A 157 -12.18 1.33 -7.47
C ASP A 157 -12.66 -0.09 -7.17
N PHE A 158 -13.94 -0.24 -6.84
CA PHE A 158 -14.62 -1.53 -6.65
C PHE A 158 -16.01 -1.49 -7.25
N THR A 159 -16.48 -2.67 -7.69
CA THR A 159 -17.87 -2.86 -8.15
C THR A 159 -18.44 -4.12 -7.50
N VAL A 160 -19.58 -3.98 -6.85
CA VAL A 160 -20.34 -5.09 -6.26
C VAL A 160 -21.78 -4.99 -6.76
N GLY A 161 -22.18 -5.93 -7.60
CA GLY A 161 -23.46 -5.85 -8.31
C GLY A 161 -23.53 -4.60 -9.20
N SER A 162 -24.54 -3.77 -9.00
CA SER A 162 -24.71 -2.48 -9.68
C SER A 162 -24.10 -1.30 -8.92
N THR A 163 -23.45 -1.53 -7.78
CA THR A 163 -22.87 -0.46 -6.96
C THR A 163 -21.40 -0.28 -7.29
N CYS A 164 -21.02 0.95 -7.63
CA CYS A 164 -19.64 1.36 -7.90
C CYS A 164 -19.10 2.20 -6.75
N TYR A 165 -18.04 1.73 -6.12
CA TYR A 165 -17.35 2.43 -5.03
C TYR A 165 -16.17 3.21 -5.59
N HIS A 166 -16.14 4.52 -5.31
CA HIS A 166 -15.01 5.39 -5.54
C HIS A 166 -14.40 5.76 -4.20
N VAL A 167 -13.11 5.55 -4.04
CA VAL A 167 -12.39 5.83 -2.80
C VAL A 167 -11.34 6.89 -3.05
N THR A 168 -11.36 7.97 -2.30
CA THR A 168 -10.37 9.03 -2.45
C THR A 168 -10.08 9.74 -1.13
N ALA A 169 -8.81 9.95 -0.81
CA ALA A 169 -8.38 10.76 0.33
C ALA A 169 -8.71 12.25 0.15
N THR A 170 -8.82 12.72 -1.09
CA THR A 170 -9.09 14.14 -1.41
C THR A 170 -10.03 14.24 -2.60
N PRO A 171 -11.33 14.46 -2.36
CA PRO A 171 -12.31 14.57 -3.44
C PRO A 171 -12.07 15.82 -4.30
N GLY A 172 -12.20 15.64 -5.61
CA GLY A 172 -12.15 16.68 -6.63
C GLY A 172 -13.27 16.49 -7.65
N SER A 173 -13.40 17.44 -8.60
CA SER A 173 -14.42 17.38 -9.65
C SER A 173 -14.33 16.12 -10.52
N ASP A 174 -13.14 15.55 -10.68
CA ASP A 174 -12.94 14.39 -11.56
C ASP A 174 -13.58 13.12 -11.02
N VAL A 175 -13.49 12.85 -9.71
CA VAL A 175 -14.17 11.69 -9.12
C VAL A 175 -15.70 11.88 -9.16
N VAL A 176 -16.20 13.10 -8.99
CA VAL A 176 -17.62 13.39 -9.07
C VAL A 176 -18.14 13.25 -10.52
N LYS A 177 -17.35 13.62 -11.52
CA LYS A 177 -17.67 13.35 -12.94
C LYS A 177 -17.74 11.84 -13.23
N LYS A 178 -16.88 11.03 -12.63
CA LYS A 178 -16.96 9.56 -12.72
C LYS A 178 -18.27 9.04 -12.10
N CYS A 179 -18.68 9.58 -10.95
CA CYS A 179 -20.00 9.26 -10.38
C CYS A 179 -21.14 9.62 -11.33
N ALA A 180 -21.09 10.78 -11.99
CA ALA A 180 -22.09 11.17 -13.00
C ALA A 180 -22.12 10.20 -14.19
N ALA A 181 -20.97 9.75 -14.67
CA ALA A 181 -20.88 8.74 -15.73
C ALA A 181 -21.46 7.39 -15.29
N ASN A 182 -21.23 6.96 -14.04
CA ASN A 182 -21.87 5.75 -13.49
C ASN A 182 -23.38 5.87 -13.48
N LEU A 183 -23.95 7.01 -13.05
CA LEU A 183 -25.38 7.27 -13.06
C LEU A 183 -25.97 7.18 -14.47
N ALA A 184 -25.26 7.72 -15.48
CA ALA A 184 -25.67 7.62 -16.88
C ALA A 184 -25.65 6.15 -17.37
N ALA A 185 -24.73 5.33 -16.84
CA ALA A 185 -24.64 3.90 -17.12
C ALA A 185 -25.60 3.05 -16.26
N ARG A 186 -26.52 3.66 -15.52
CA ARG A 186 -27.47 3.01 -14.59
C ARG A 186 -26.81 2.23 -13.46
N LEU A 187 -25.61 2.65 -13.06
CA LEU A 187 -24.92 2.15 -11.87
C LEU A 187 -25.20 3.07 -10.69
N HIS A 188 -25.05 2.55 -9.49
CA HIS A 188 -25.21 3.30 -8.24
C HIS A 188 -23.84 3.70 -7.69
N PRO A 189 -23.41 4.99 -7.82
CA PRO A 189 -22.12 5.42 -7.29
C PRO A 189 -22.18 5.66 -5.79
N VAL A 190 -21.17 5.14 -5.09
CA VAL A 190 -20.87 5.41 -3.68
C VAL A 190 -19.50 6.06 -3.62
N LEU A 191 -19.44 7.30 -3.14
CA LEU A 191 -18.20 8.04 -2.95
C LEU A 191 -17.77 7.94 -1.50
N LEU A 192 -16.62 7.30 -1.27
CA LEU A 192 -16.02 7.08 0.04
C LEU A 192 -14.84 8.02 0.23
N VAL A 193 -14.92 8.85 1.27
CA VAL A 193 -13.91 9.86 1.59
C VAL A 193 -13.64 9.87 3.11
N PRO A 194 -12.47 10.32 3.58
CA PRO A 194 -12.29 10.59 5.00
C PRO A 194 -13.35 11.58 5.51
N ARG A 195 -13.79 11.42 6.76
CA ARG A 195 -14.87 12.22 7.36
C ARG A 195 -14.66 13.74 7.19
N GLN A 196 -13.42 14.19 7.33
CA GLN A 196 -13.04 15.60 7.17
C GLN A 196 -13.26 16.12 5.73
N GLN A 197 -13.42 15.24 4.74
CA GLN A 197 -13.61 15.58 3.34
C GLN A 197 -15.07 15.42 2.88
N ALA A 198 -15.97 14.92 3.74
CA ALA A 198 -17.35 14.60 3.35
C ALA A 198 -18.14 15.84 2.90
N GLU A 199 -18.01 16.96 3.62
CA GLU A 199 -18.67 18.23 3.24
C GLU A 199 -18.17 18.73 1.90
N LYS A 200 -16.85 18.72 1.69
CA LYS A 200 -16.28 19.11 0.40
C LYS A 200 -16.80 18.23 -0.73
N ALA A 201 -16.91 16.92 -0.51
CA ALA A 201 -17.46 16.01 -1.53
C ALA A 201 -18.92 16.34 -1.86
N ARG A 202 -19.75 16.68 -0.85
CA ARG A 202 -21.14 17.08 -1.03
C ARG A 202 -21.26 18.37 -1.88
N HIS A 203 -20.50 19.40 -1.53
CA HIS A 203 -20.52 20.65 -2.29
C HIS A 203 -20.14 20.44 -3.77
N ILE A 204 -19.12 19.63 -4.05
CA ILE A 204 -18.75 19.32 -5.43
C ILE A 204 -19.86 18.54 -6.15
N ALA A 205 -20.57 17.65 -5.46
CA ALA A 205 -21.69 16.91 -6.03
C ALA A 205 -22.92 17.81 -6.28
N GLU A 206 -23.16 18.80 -5.40
CA GLU A 206 -24.18 19.86 -5.60
C GLU A 206 -23.87 20.71 -6.83
N ASP A 207 -22.63 21.16 -6.98
CA ASP A 207 -22.16 21.92 -8.15
C ASP A 207 -22.36 21.14 -9.47
N CYS A 208 -22.28 19.80 -9.38
CA CYS A 208 -22.51 18.90 -10.50
C CYS A 208 -23.98 18.46 -10.67
N ASN A 209 -24.90 18.92 -9.82
CA ASN A 209 -26.32 18.55 -9.80
C ASN A 209 -26.58 17.05 -9.67
N ILE A 210 -25.76 16.34 -8.89
CA ILE A 210 -25.91 14.90 -8.63
C ILE A 210 -25.92 14.53 -7.15
N ALA A 211 -25.95 15.51 -6.24
CA ALA A 211 -25.85 15.28 -4.81
C ALA A 211 -26.90 14.27 -4.27
N ASP A 212 -28.15 14.38 -4.71
CA ASP A 212 -29.22 13.46 -4.30
C ASP A 212 -29.17 12.07 -4.95
N ARG A 213 -28.22 11.87 -5.88
CA ARG A 213 -28.10 10.64 -6.67
C ARG A 213 -26.81 9.87 -6.39
N VAL A 214 -25.89 10.46 -5.64
CA VAL A 214 -24.60 9.87 -5.22
C VAL A 214 -24.66 9.66 -3.72
N THR A 215 -24.36 8.43 -3.28
CA THR A 215 -24.21 8.17 -1.85
C THR A 215 -22.81 8.57 -1.40
N ILE A 216 -22.70 9.55 -0.50
CA ILE A 216 -21.42 10.01 0.05
C ILE A 216 -21.31 9.57 1.50
N ILE A 217 -20.31 8.74 1.82
CA ILE A 217 -20.12 8.17 3.16
C ILE A 217 -18.67 8.39 3.61
N ALA A 218 -18.49 8.70 4.89
CA ALA A 218 -17.17 8.70 5.50
C ALA A 218 -16.61 7.28 5.59
N ILE A 219 -15.34 7.09 5.23
CA ILE A 219 -14.66 5.78 5.27
C ILE A 219 -14.70 5.20 6.68
N GLU A 220 -14.52 6.06 7.69
CA GLU A 220 -14.56 5.69 9.10
C GLU A 220 -15.92 5.06 9.46
N ASP A 221 -17.01 5.66 9.03
CA ASP A 221 -18.36 5.16 9.30
C ASP A 221 -18.67 3.90 8.50
N PHE A 222 -18.25 3.87 7.24
CA PHE A 222 -18.45 2.72 6.35
C PHE A 222 -17.81 1.43 6.87
N ILE A 223 -16.61 1.55 7.48
CA ILE A 223 -15.91 0.40 8.07
C ILE A 223 -16.43 0.08 9.45
N ALA A 224 -16.68 1.11 10.28
CA ALA A 224 -17.19 0.94 11.64
C ALA A 224 -18.54 0.22 11.68
N LEU A 225 -19.45 0.60 10.79
CA LEU A 225 -20.76 -0.08 10.68
C LEU A 225 -20.59 -1.57 10.36
N ASN A 226 -19.65 -1.93 9.50
CA ASN A 226 -19.34 -3.32 9.19
C ASN A 226 -18.80 -4.08 10.42
N ILE A 227 -17.92 -3.44 11.22
CA ILE A 227 -17.42 -4.03 12.47
C ILE A 227 -18.58 -4.32 13.42
N ILE A 228 -19.47 -3.36 13.62
CA ILE A 228 -20.64 -3.48 14.50
C ILE A 228 -21.58 -4.58 14.02
N GLU A 229 -21.93 -4.61 12.74
CA GLU A 229 -22.83 -5.59 12.15
C GLU A 229 -22.25 -7.01 12.18
N MET A 230 -20.99 -7.19 11.81
CA MET A 230 -20.35 -8.51 11.81
C MET A 230 -20.13 -9.06 13.22
N SER A 231 -20.00 -8.19 14.22
CA SER A 231 -19.91 -8.56 15.62
C SER A 231 -21.29 -8.75 16.27
N ILE A 232 -22.38 -8.65 15.51
CA ILE A 232 -23.77 -8.70 16.02
C ILE A 232 -23.99 -7.72 17.17
N GLY A 233 -23.31 -6.55 17.13
CA GLY A 233 -23.36 -5.53 18.16
C GLY A 233 -22.61 -5.90 19.46
N GLN A 234 -21.89 -7.01 19.51
CA GLN A 234 -21.15 -7.44 20.70
C GLN A 234 -19.80 -6.70 20.79
N GLN A 235 -19.72 -5.70 21.66
CA GLN A 235 -18.55 -4.84 21.81
C GLN A 235 -17.24 -5.62 22.04
N GLN A 236 -17.27 -6.71 22.81
CA GLN A 236 -16.12 -7.56 23.05
C GLN A 236 -15.52 -8.20 21.79
N GLN A 237 -16.29 -8.25 20.69
CA GLN A 237 -15.86 -8.80 19.40
C GLN A 237 -15.38 -7.72 18.42
N PHE A 238 -15.52 -6.43 18.74
CA PHE A 238 -15.14 -5.36 17.81
C PHE A 238 -13.66 -5.41 17.44
N VAL A 239 -12.78 -5.64 18.42
CA VAL A 239 -11.32 -5.71 18.20
C VAL A 239 -10.97 -6.90 17.31
N SER A 240 -11.54 -8.09 17.57
CA SER A 240 -11.27 -9.28 16.74
C SER A 240 -11.81 -9.12 15.32
N THR A 241 -12.97 -8.49 15.16
CA THR A 241 -13.55 -8.19 13.84
C THR A 241 -12.67 -7.18 13.08
N LEU A 242 -12.20 -6.13 13.75
CA LEU A 242 -11.23 -5.21 13.14
C LEU A 242 -9.93 -5.94 12.76
N ALA A 243 -9.40 -6.80 13.64
CA ALA A 243 -8.19 -7.58 13.36
C ALA A 243 -8.32 -8.41 12.08
N ASP A 244 -9.48 -9.03 11.84
CA ASP A 244 -9.75 -9.77 10.60
C ASP A 244 -9.77 -8.87 9.37
N ILE A 245 -10.36 -7.68 9.47
CA ILE A 245 -10.33 -6.68 8.39
C ILE A 245 -8.89 -6.22 8.12
N LEU A 246 -8.11 -5.92 9.17
CA LEU A 246 -6.72 -5.48 9.04
C LEU A 246 -5.80 -6.57 8.49
N LYS A 247 -6.05 -7.84 8.81
CA LYS A 247 -5.36 -8.97 8.19
C LYS A 247 -5.59 -9.03 6.68
N ARG A 248 -6.84 -8.81 6.23
CA ARG A 248 -7.18 -8.71 4.81
C ARG A 248 -6.51 -7.49 4.17
N TYR A 249 -6.58 -6.33 4.83
CA TYR A 249 -5.91 -5.11 4.40
C TYR A 249 -4.40 -5.33 4.17
N ASN A 250 -3.69 -5.89 5.15
CA ASN A 250 -2.26 -6.15 5.04
C ASN A 250 -1.93 -7.10 3.89
N ARG A 251 -2.74 -8.16 3.70
CA ARG A 251 -2.59 -9.08 2.57
C ARG A 251 -2.81 -8.38 1.21
N ARG A 252 -3.84 -7.53 1.10
CA ARG A 252 -4.11 -6.73 -0.11
C ARG A 252 -2.94 -5.81 -0.42
N LEU A 253 -2.46 -5.09 0.58
CA LEU A 253 -1.31 -4.20 0.46
C LEU A 253 -0.07 -4.97 -0.03
N GLU A 254 0.25 -6.09 0.61
CA GLU A 254 1.43 -6.91 0.28
C GLU A 254 1.44 -7.40 -1.17
N SER A 255 0.27 -7.65 -1.73
CA SER A 255 0.17 -8.26 -3.06
C SER A 255 0.38 -7.26 -4.20
N VAL A 256 0.13 -5.96 -3.98
CA VAL A 256 0.14 -4.98 -5.08
C VAL A 256 0.91 -3.70 -4.79
N GLU A 257 1.18 -3.38 -3.52
CA GLU A 257 1.88 -2.16 -3.15
C GLU A 257 3.37 -2.40 -2.89
N THR A 258 4.13 -1.34 -3.09
CA THR A 258 5.59 -1.35 -2.91
C THR A 258 6.00 -0.92 -1.50
N ASP A 259 5.18 -0.08 -0.86
CA ASP A 259 5.46 0.51 0.44
C ASP A 259 4.85 -0.32 1.56
N MET A 260 5.65 -1.18 2.15
CA MET A 260 5.24 -2.02 3.28
C MET A 260 5.17 -1.26 4.61
N SER A 261 5.64 -0.01 4.66
CA SER A 261 5.48 0.82 5.85
C SER A 261 4.02 1.21 6.12
N LEU A 262 3.15 1.03 5.11
CA LEU A 262 1.71 1.26 5.24
C LEU A 262 0.94 0.07 5.86
N LYS A 263 1.61 -1.02 6.25
CA LYS A 263 0.96 -2.07 7.04
C LYS A 263 0.42 -1.51 8.34
N ILE A 264 -0.67 -2.10 8.81
CA ILE A 264 -1.32 -1.69 10.06
C ILE A 264 -1.17 -2.79 11.10
N GLU A 265 -0.77 -2.40 12.31
CA GLU A 265 -0.64 -3.26 13.48
C GLU A 265 -1.53 -2.75 14.60
N ILE A 266 -2.20 -3.68 15.31
CA ILE A 266 -2.94 -3.37 16.54
C ILE A 266 -1.93 -3.41 17.70
N GLN A 267 -1.95 -2.35 18.52
CA GLN A 267 -1.13 -2.23 19.73
C GLN A 267 -1.87 -2.72 20.96
#